data_4cb5d0771fce3f0c673152e785ecef67
#
_entry.id   4cb5d0771fce3f0c673152e785ecef67
#
_cell.length_a   1.000
_cell.length_b   1.000
_cell.length_c   1.000
_cell.angle_alpha   90.00
_cell.angle_beta   90.00
_cell.angle_gamma   90.00
#
_symmetry.space_group_name_H-M   'P 1'
#
loop_
_entity.id
_entity.type
_entity.pdbx_description
1 polymer ?
#
loop_
_entity_poly.entity_id
_entity_poly.type
_entity_poly.pdbx_seq_one_letter_code
_entity_poly.pdbx_strand_id
1 'polypeptide(L)'
;SADGVEVDLTGLSSTMVYSEVYNMLYNDPAHYLGKTVKARGTFSIYQLVTDGVLQPDPVSYACIISDAAACCAEGMEFVLEGDLTYPDDYPELGAEITVIGEFQSYEENGMTWYHLANARLA
;
A
#
# COMPACT_ATOMS: atom_id res chain seq x y z
N SER A 1 -7.51 18.22 3.71
CA SER A 1 -6.22 18.79 3.38
C SER A 1 -6.26 19.48 2.02
N ALA A 2 -5.28 20.31 1.73
CA ALA A 2 -5.19 21.03 0.45
C ALA A 2 -5.03 20.09 -0.75
N ASP A 3 -4.55 18.86 -0.50
CA ASP A 3 -4.32 17.83 -1.52
C ASP A 3 -5.53 16.91 -1.73
N GLY A 4 -6.65 17.18 -1.05
CA GLY A 4 -7.78 16.27 -1.05
C GLY A 4 -7.58 15.02 -0.20
N VAL A 5 -6.50 14.95 0.56
CA VAL A 5 -6.20 13.84 1.46
C VAL A 5 -7.08 13.90 2.70
N GLU A 6 -7.83 12.83 2.94
CA GLU A 6 -8.74 12.75 4.08
C GLU A 6 -8.11 12.02 5.27
N VAL A 7 -7.18 11.10 4.98
CA VAL A 7 -6.46 10.35 6.02
C VAL A 7 -4.96 10.48 5.73
N ASP A 8 -4.28 11.28 6.52
CA ASP A 8 -2.83 11.49 6.37
C ASP A 8 -2.09 10.71 7.44
N LEU A 9 -1.54 9.57 7.05
CA LEU A 9 -0.79 8.70 7.94
C LEU A 9 0.65 9.18 8.17
N THR A 10 1.13 10.10 7.34
CA THR A 10 2.53 10.58 7.42
C THR A 10 2.78 11.50 8.62
N GLY A 11 1.72 12.04 9.22
CA GLY A 11 1.82 12.86 10.41
C GLY A 11 1.82 12.08 11.73
N LEU A 12 1.62 10.76 11.68
CA LEU A 12 1.55 9.93 12.87
C LEU A 12 2.94 9.42 13.28
N SER A 13 3.12 9.14 14.58
CA SER A 13 4.33 8.47 15.06
C SER A 13 4.39 7.04 14.48
N SER A 14 5.57 6.43 14.50
CA SER A 14 5.74 5.07 13.97
C SER A 14 4.87 4.04 14.69
N THR A 15 4.64 4.22 15.99
CA THR A 15 3.72 3.34 16.74
C THR A 15 2.27 3.54 16.29
N MET A 16 1.87 4.78 16.12
CA MET A 16 0.48 5.11 15.76
C MET A 16 0.17 4.74 14.32
N VAL A 17 1.09 4.95 13.39
CA VAL A 17 0.84 4.64 11.98
C VAL A 17 0.65 3.15 11.77
N TYR A 18 1.46 2.31 12.39
CA TYR A 18 1.31 0.86 12.30
C TYR A 18 -0.07 0.41 12.82
N SER A 19 -0.45 0.92 13.98
CA SER A 19 -1.73 0.61 14.61
C SER A 19 -2.91 1.05 13.72
N GLU A 20 -2.81 2.22 13.11
CA GLU A 20 -3.86 2.74 12.22
C GLU A 20 -3.97 1.89 10.95
N VAL A 21 -2.86 1.51 10.35
CA VAL A 21 -2.86 0.66 9.16
C VAL A 21 -3.45 -0.72 9.48
N TYR A 22 -3.11 -1.27 10.63
CA TYR A 22 -3.70 -2.53 11.09
C TYR A 22 -5.22 -2.41 11.21
N ASN A 23 -5.69 -1.31 11.78
CA ASN A 23 -7.12 -1.04 11.90
C ASN A 23 -7.81 -0.92 10.55
N MET A 24 -7.17 -0.25 9.58
CA MET A 24 -7.69 -0.10 8.23
C MET A 24 -7.83 -1.44 7.51
N LEU A 25 -6.85 -2.31 7.66
CA LEU A 25 -6.81 -3.57 6.92
C LEU A 25 -7.63 -4.70 7.57
N TYR A 26 -7.70 -4.75 8.90
CA TYR A 26 -8.22 -5.92 9.60
C TYR A 26 -9.38 -5.66 10.54
N ASN A 27 -9.44 -4.49 11.19
CA ASN A 27 -10.46 -4.26 12.22
C ASN A 27 -11.70 -3.55 11.71
N ASP A 28 -11.50 -2.44 11.00
CA ASP A 28 -12.62 -1.60 10.57
C ASP A 28 -12.38 -0.97 9.20
N PRO A 29 -12.19 -1.80 8.14
CA PRO A 29 -11.94 -1.26 6.81
C PRO A 29 -13.08 -0.37 6.30
N ALA A 30 -14.31 -0.68 6.68
CA ALA A 30 -15.49 0.05 6.21
C ALA A 30 -15.43 1.55 6.55
N HIS A 31 -14.78 1.90 7.66
CA HIS A 31 -14.63 3.30 8.08
C HIS A 31 -13.78 4.12 7.09
N TYR A 32 -12.89 3.45 6.35
CA TYR A 32 -11.94 4.11 5.46
C TYR A 32 -12.27 4.00 3.97
N LEU A 33 -13.20 3.13 3.60
CA LEU A 33 -13.55 2.92 2.19
C LEU A 33 -13.98 4.22 1.52
N GLY A 34 -13.41 4.47 0.34
CA GLY A 34 -13.68 5.67 -0.45
C GLY A 34 -12.89 6.90 -0.05
N LYS A 35 -12.14 6.83 1.04
CA LYS A 35 -11.34 7.97 1.50
C LYS A 35 -9.98 8.02 0.81
N THR A 36 -9.50 9.23 0.59
CA THR A 36 -8.16 9.47 0.05
C THR A 36 -7.15 9.41 1.17
N VAL A 37 -6.19 8.49 1.03
CA VAL A 37 -5.21 8.16 2.07
C VAL A 37 -3.81 8.49 1.57
N LYS A 38 -3.01 9.08 2.44
CA LYS A 38 -1.58 9.35 2.19
C LYS A 38 -0.77 8.51 3.17
N ALA A 39 0.11 7.67 2.63
CA ALA A 39 0.94 6.75 3.43
C ALA A 39 2.40 6.83 3.00
N ARG A 40 3.31 6.64 3.94
CA ARG A 40 4.75 6.59 3.68
C ARG A 40 5.32 5.28 4.18
N GLY A 41 6.19 4.68 3.39
CA GLY A 41 6.84 3.43 3.76
C GLY A 41 7.87 3.01 2.73
N THR A 42 8.19 1.73 2.70
CA THR A 42 9.19 1.16 1.83
C THR A 42 8.53 0.46 0.64
N PHE A 43 9.00 0.75 -0.57
CA PHE A 43 8.47 0.12 -1.78
C PHE A 43 8.82 -1.36 -1.82
N SER A 44 7.83 -2.20 -2.09
CA SER A 44 7.99 -3.64 -2.28
C SER A 44 7.05 -4.14 -3.36
N ILE A 45 7.32 -5.35 -3.83
CA ILE A 45 6.50 -6.02 -4.84
C ILE A 45 6.17 -7.43 -4.36
N TYR A 46 5.09 -7.99 -4.91
CA TYR A 46 4.75 -9.40 -4.75
C TYR A 46 4.90 -10.09 -6.08
N GLN A 47 5.62 -11.21 -6.10
CA GLN A 47 5.83 -12.04 -7.28
C GLN A 47 5.33 -13.44 -7.00
N LEU A 48 4.73 -14.09 -8.00
CA LEU A 48 4.29 -15.47 -7.88
C LEU A 48 5.45 -16.43 -8.04
N VAL A 49 5.37 -17.55 -7.34
CA VAL A 49 6.24 -18.69 -7.55
C VAL A 49 5.39 -19.79 -8.22
N THR A 50 5.73 -20.19 -9.42
CA THR A 50 5.02 -21.22 -10.17
C THR A 50 5.99 -22.35 -10.46
N ASP A 51 5.64 -23.58 -10.02
CA ASP A 51 6.48 -24.77 -10.19
C ASP A 51 7.91 -24.58 -9.67
N GLY A 52 8.06 -23.88 -8.53
CA GLY A 52 9.35 -23.59 -7.92
C GLY A 52 10.13 -22.46 -8.57
N VAL A 53 9.58 -21.79 -9.58
CA VAL A 53 10.24 -20.69 -10.31
C VAL A 53 9.58 -19.36 -9.96
N LEU A 54 10.40 -18.40 -9.51
CA LEU A 54 9.94 -17.04 -9.26
C LEU A 54 9.61 -16.35 -10.58
N GLN A 55 8.36 -15.88 -10.70
CA GLN A 55 7.93 -15.16 -11.90
C GLN A 55 8.47 -13.73 -11.86
N PRO A 56 9.06 -13.22 -12.97
CA PRO A 56 9.72 -11.91 -12.95
C PRO A 56 8.74 -10.72 -12.82
N ASP A 57 7.53 -10.87 -13.34
CA ASP A 57 6.56 -9.77 -13.32
C ASP A 57 5.82 -9.73 -11.99
N PRO A 58 5.78 -8.58 -11.31
CA PRO A 58 5.04 -8.49 -10.06
C PRO A 58 3.54 -8.57 -10.31
N VAL A 59 2.82 -9.17 -9.36
CA VAL A 59 1.36 -9.22 -9.37
C VAL A 59 0.74 -8.07 -8.59
N SER A 60 1.49 -7.48 -7.67
CA SER A 60 1.06 -6.29 -6.95
C SER A 60 2.24 -5.51 -6.38
N TYR A 61 1.96 -4.28 -5.99
CA TYR A 61 2.93 -3.33 -5.44
C TYR A 61 2.45 -2.89 -4.08
N ALA A 62 3.37 -2.66 -3.15
CA ALA A 62 3.01 -2.30 -1.78
C ALA A 62 3.95 -1.26 -1.17
N CYS A 63 3.37 -0.48 -0.27
CA CYS A 63 4.07 0.42 0.63
C CYS A 63 4.13 -0.28 1.98
N ILE A 64 5.32 -0.69 2.39
CA ILE A 64 5.52 -1.47 3.62
C ILE A 64 5.70 -0.52 4.80
N ILE A 65 4.84 -0.66 5.79
CA ILE A 65 4.83 0.17 6.99
C ILE A 65 5.21 -0.70 8.18
N SER A 66 6.33 -0.38 8.81
CA SER A 66 6.86 -1.11 9.95
C SER A 66 6.39 -0.50 11.27
N ASP A 67 6.31 -1.32 12.32
CA ASP A 67 6.06 -0.80 13.67
C ASP A 67 7.31 -0.09 14.23
N ALA A 68 7.18 0.52 15.41
CA ALA A 68 8.26 1.28 16.02
C ALA A 68 9.49 0.43 16.32
N ALA A 69 9.30 -0.86 16.60
CA ALA A 69 10.39 -1.79 16.89
C ALA A 69 10.96 -2.45 15.64
N ALA A 70 10.34 -2.23 14.49
CA ALA A 70 10.68 -2.82 13.20
C ALA A 70 10.62 -4.37 13.22
N CYS A 71 9.89 -4.95 14.17
CA CYS A 71 9.72 -6.39 14.24
C CYS A 71 8.52 -6.89 13.43
N CYS A 72 7.56 -6.01 13.14
CA CYS A 72 6.36 -6.34 12.40
C CYS A 72 6.12 -5.27 11.33
N ALA A 73 5.50 -5.66 10.24
CA ALA A 73 5.19 -4.74 9.15
C ALA A 73 3.87 -5.10 8.50
N GLU A 74 3.20 -4.10 7.95
CA GLU A 74 1.99 -4.26 7.15
C GLU A 74 2.22 -3.65 5.77
N GLY A 75 1.76 -4.35 4.73
CA GLY A 75 1.85 -3.86 3.37
C GLY A 75 0.55 -3.18 2.94
N MET A 76 0.63 -1.89 2.66
CA MET A 76 -0.48 -1.17 2.03
C MET A 76 -0.32 -1.30 0.52
N GLU A 77 -1.09 -2.19 -0.09
CA GLU A 77 -1.07 -2.41 -1.53
C GLU A 77 -1.59 -1.19 -2.26
N PHE A 78 -1.05 -0.89 -3.43
CA PHE A 78 -1.52 0.23 -4.23
C PHE A 78 -1.45 -0.07 -5.72
N VAL A 79 -2.28 0.65 -6.48
CA VAL A 79 -2.31 0.58 -7.94
C VAL A 79 -2.15 2.00 -8.46
N LEU A 80 -1.02 2.28 -9.10
CA LEU A 80 -0.75 3.59 -9.69
C LEU A 80 -1.64 3.81 -10.91
N GLU A 81 -2.17 5.02 -11.03
CA GLU A 81 -2.93 5.38 -12.23
C GLU A 81 -1.99 5.65 -13.41
N GLY A 82 -2.51 5.43 -14.62
CA GLY A 82 -1.77 5.62 -15.86
C GLY A 82 -1.21 4.32 -16.42
N ASP A 83 -0.62 4.42 -17.60
CA ASP A 83 0.01 3.30 -18.31
C ASP A 83 1.48 3.19 -17.92
N LEU A 84 1.74 2.61 -16.77
CA LEU A 84 3.08 2.48 -16.22
C LEU A 84 3.63 1.07 -16.42
N THR A 85 4.92 0.98 -16.70
CA THR A 85 5.62 -0.28 -16.92
C THR A 85 6.64 -0.53 -15.82
N TYR A 86 6.56 -1.70 -15.19
CA TYR A 86 7.56 -2.13 -14.22
C TYR A 86 8.76 -2.76 -14.99
N PRO A 87 10.01 -2.50 -14.62
CA PRO A 87 10.45 -1.66 -13.49
C PRO A 87 10.67 -0.18 -13.84
N ASP A 88 10.60 0.19 -15.12
CA ASP A 88 11.07 1.50 -15.60
C ASP A 88 10.35 2.70 -14.96
N ASP A 89 9.04 2.56 -14.74
CA ASP A 89 8.20 3.66 -14.23
C ASP A 89 7.94 3.56 -12.72
N TYR A 90 8.65 2.65 -12.03
CA TYR A 90 8.47 2.41 -10.61
C TYR A 90 9.73 2.73 -9.82
N PRO A 91 9.60 3.00 -8.50
CA PRO A 91 10.78 3.19 -7.66
C PRO A 91 11.63 1.93 -7.55
N GLU A 92 12.84 2.07 -7.05
CA GLU A 92 13.67 0.92 -6.73
C GLU A 92 13.12 0.18 -5.51
N LEU A 93 13.29 -1.13 -5.49
CA LEU A 93 12.94 -1.94 -4.32
C LEU A 93 13.69 -1.42 -3.10
N GLY A 94 12.96 -1.26 -1.99
CA GLY A 94 13.52 -0.76 -0.74
C GLY A 94 13.56 0.76 -0.63
N ALA A 95 13.19 1.50 -1.68
CA ALA A 95 13.15 2.96 -1.61
C ALA A 95 12.01 3.42 -0.69
N GLU A 96 12.25 4.53 0.01
CA GLU A 96 11.18 5.18 0.74
C GLU A 96 10.25 5.90 -0.23
N ILE A 97 8.95 5.64 -0.11
CA ILE A 97 7.94 6.23 -0.97
C ILE A 97 6.81 6.83 -0.15
N THR A 98 6.14 7.80 -0.74
CA THR A 98 4.88 8.33 -0.24
C THR A 98 3.82 8.11 -1.31
N VAL A 99 2.73 7.44 -0.93
CA VAL A 99 1.65 7.07 -1.85
C VAL A 99 0.38 7.79 -1.43
N ILE A 100 -0.33 8.35 -2.41
CA ILE A 100 -1.65 8.94 -2.20
C ILE A 100 -2.61 8.19 -3.11
N GLY A 101 -3.68 7.65 -2.53
CA GLY A 101 -4.68 6.93 -3.30
C GLY A 101 -5.99 6.76 -2.55
N GLU A 102 -6.98 6.22 -3.23
CA GLU A 102 -8.30 5.99 -2.64
C GLU A 102 -8.37 4.58 -2.07
N PHE A 103 -8.75 4.46 -0.80
CA PHE A 103 -8.86 3.17 -0.13
C PHE A 103 -10.09 2.43 -0.64
N GLN A 104 -9.86 1.30 -1.31
CA GLN A 104 -10.89 0.50 -1.95
C GLN A 104 -10.73 -0.97 -1.63
N SER A 105 -11.81 -1.72 -1.71
CA SER A 105 -11.78 -3.17 -1.62
C SER A 105 -11.82 -3.81 -3.00
N TYR A 106 -11.30 -5.02 -3.09
CA TYR A 106 -11.44 -5.86 -4.27
C TYR A 106 -11.54 -7.33 -3.86
N GLU A 107 -12.11 -8.13 -4.74
CA GLU A 107 -12.30 -9.56 -4.49
C GLU A 107 -11.30 -10.36 -5.30
N GLU A 108 -10.67 -11.35 -4.68
CA GLU A 108 -9.78 -12.27 -5.36
C GLU A 108 -9.80 -13.63 -4.64
N ASN A 109 -10.04 -14.70 -5.39
CA ASN A 109 -10.09 -16.06 -4.87
C ASN A 109 -11.08 -16.22 -3.70
N GLY A 110 -12.23 -15.54 -3.78
CA GLY A 110 -13.27 -15.61 -2.75
C GLY A 110 -12.98 -14.81 -1.49
N MET A 111 -11.89 -14.04 -1.47
CA MET A 111 -11.51 -13.22 -0.33
C MET A 111 -11.56 -11.73 -0.67
N THR A 112 -11.84 -10.90 0.32
CA THR A 112 -11.83 -9.45 0.18
C THR A 112 -10.49 -8.89 0.62
N TRP A 113 -9.88 -8.09 -0.25
CA TRP A 113 -8.61 -7.41 -0.02
C TRP A 113 -8.80 -5.91 -0.13
N TYR A 114 -7.82 -5.15 0.33
CA TYR A 114 -7.87 -3.68 0.32
C TYR A 114 -6.60 -3.11 -0.28
N HIS A 115 -6.74 -1.98 -0.99
CA HIS A 115 -5.60 -1.29 -1.58
C HIS A 115 -5.91 0.19 -1.76
N LEU A 116 -4.89 0.96 -2.11
CA LEU A 116 -5.05 2.33 -2.56
C LEU A 116 -5.15 2.31 -4.09
N ALA A 117 -6.34 2.61 -4.60
CA ALA A 117 -6.61 2.66 -6.04
C ALA A 117 -6.36 4.07 -6.57
N ASN A 118 -6.19 4.18 -7.90
CA ASN A 118 -5.95 5.45 -8.58
C ASN A 118 -4.85 6.24 -7.88
N ALA A 119 -3.80 5.54 -7.49
CA ALA A 119 -2.75 6.09 -6.64
C ALA A 119 -1.70 6.86 -7.44
N ARG A 120 -0.98 7.73 -6.74
CA ARG A 120 0.19 8.43 -7.26
C ARG A 120 1.27 8.48 -6.19
N LEU A 121 2.50 8.59 -6.64
CA LEU A 121 3.64 8.81 -5.75
C LEU A 121 3.83 10.32 -5.54
N ALA A 122 4.05 10.72 -4.31
CA ALA A 122 4.24 12.12 -3.95
C ALA A 122 5.71 12.42 -3.68
#